data_66a36dc88229f462deb8b7d018a1d001
#
_entry.id   66a36dc88229f462deb8b7d018a1d001
#
_cell.length_a   1.000
_cell.length_b   1.000
_cell.length_c   1.000
_cell.angle_alpha   90.00
_cell.angle_beta   90.00
_cell.angle_gamma   90.00
#
_symmetry.space_group_name_H-M   'P 1'
#
loop_
_entity.id
_entity.type
_entity.pdbx_description
1 polymer ?
#
loop_
_entity_poly.entity_id
_entity_poly.type
_entity_poly.pdbx_seq_one_letter_code
_entity_poly.pdbx_strand_id
1 'polypeptide(L)'
;MKLLLAPMATLSHQALRNLIYRFGGCDEYYCEMIHATSLVSGGKFEEYYIKTLPEPEKMVWQLTDYREDAIEKAGKIVSELGGIGIDINMGCPAPDIYKTGAGCAWMSKPHSEVASMLKKVKSVLENSTTSCKRLSCKIRLGEEDFTIEKLFAYCDILVSEGVTQIVLHPRTRKEKYTRKARWEYVNQLCEYLKNKYPTLNLQVIGNGSIFTLEDAISSINKAPNINGIMLGRSAIQKPWLFKEISAGLNKESLELEIDLLNLAIDFMQDIQVCQPQEFWKTRIQRFFIYYCDNFQFGNYLKSQLINNEGFEVQKKILEDYFEKMPQERIIQIHR
;
A
#
# COMPACT_ATOMS: atom_id res chain seq x y z
N MET A 1 11.31 -1.41 13.64
CA MET A 1 11.13 -1.05 12.22
C MET A 1 9.69 -1.38 11.85
N LYS A 2 8.89 -0.43 11.35
CA LYS A 2 7.51 -0.70 10.97
C LYS A 2 7.42 -1.35 9.58
N LEU A 3 6.45 -2.26 9.39
CA LEU A 3 6.13 -2.93 8.15
C LEU A 3 4.71 -2.56 7.69
N LEU A 4 4.56 -1.92 6.54
CA LEU A 4 3.30 -1.36 6.08
C LEU A 4 2.83 -2.01 4.77
N LEU A 5 1.53 -2.30 4.67
CA LEU A 5 0.91 -2.68 3.39
C LEU A 5 0.62 -1.42 2.56
N ALA A 6 1.10 -1.41 1.32
CA ALA A 6 0.87 -0.29 0.40
C ALA A 6 -0.59 -0.19 -0.06
N PRO A 7 -1.10 1.03 -0.30
CA PRO A 7 -2.38 1.24 -0.99
C PRO A 7 -2.25 0.84 -2.45
N MET A 8 -3.05 -0.15 -2.87
CA MET A 8 -3.04 -0.68 -4.23
C MET A 8 -4.48 -0.85 -4.71
N ALA A 9 -4.86 -0.09 -5.74
CA ALA A 9 -6.17 -0.18 -6.33
C ALA A 9 -6.51 -1.61 -6.77
N THR A 10 -7.69 -2.08 -6.44
CA THR A 10 -8.22 -3.43 -6.68
C THR A 10 -7.51 -4.57 -5.92
N LEU A 11 -6.61 -4.26 -4.99
CA LEU A 11 -5.78 -5.25 -4.30
C LEU A 11 -5.74 -5.12 -2.78
N SER A 12 -5.49 -3.92 -2.21
CA SER A 12 -5.36 -3.78 -0.74
C SER A 12 -6.73 -3.70 -0.01
N HIS A 13 -7.73 -4.41 -0.55
CA HIS A 13 -9.04 -4.62 0.05
C HIS A 13 -9.00 -5.63 1.20
N GLN A 14 -10.12 -5.79 1.87
CA GLN A 14 -10.23 -6.64 3.06
C GLN A 14 -9.74 -8.08 2.82
N ALA A 15 -10.06 -8.72 1.69
CA ALA A 15 -9.63 -10.10 1.44
C ALA A 15 -8.10 -10.26 1.39
N LEU A 16 -7.35 -9.29 0.81
CA LEU A 16 -5.88 -9.34 0.87
C LEU A 16 -5.38 -9.10 2.30
N ARG A 17 -6.00 -8.17 3.04
CA ARG A 17 -5.61 -7.94 4.44
C ARG A 17 -5.85 -9.17 5.31
N ASN A 18 -6.97 -9.89 5.12
CA ASN A 18 -7.24 -11.16 5.80
C ASN A 18 -6.12 -12.18 5.52
N LEU A 19 -5.70 -12.29 4.25
CA LEU A 19 -4.65 -13.21 3.87
C LEU A 19 -3.31 -12.89 4.54
N ILE A 20 -2.93 -11.59 4.59
CA ILE A 20 -1.71 -11.13 5.27
C ILE A 20 -1.83 -11.35 6.79
N TYR A 21 -2.98 -11.07 7.37
CA TYR A 21 -3.25 -11.22 8.80
C TYR A 21 -3.02 -12.65 9.29
N ARG A 22 -3.34 -13.67 8.49
CA ARG A 22 -3.12 -15.10 8.83
C ARG A 22 -1.65 -15.41 9.11
N PHE A 23 -0.72 -14.69 8.49
CA PHE A 23 0.71 -14.83 8.74
C PHE A 23 1.23 -13.84 9.79
N GLY A 24 0.61 -12.69 9.93
CA GLY A 24 1.01 -11.61 10.82
C GLY A 24 2.20 -10.79 10.30
N GLY A 25 2.73 -9.95 11.18
CA GLY A 25 3.92 -9.13 10.91
C GLY A 25 3.66 -7.79 10.21
N CYS A 26 2.42 -7.48 9.81
CA CYS A 26 2.06 -6.17 9.26
C CYS A 26 1.62 -5.23 10.39
N ASP A 27 2.21 -4.04 10.45
CA ASP A 27 1.93 -3.03 11.50
C ASP A 27 0.85 -2.04 11.08
N GLU A 28 0.73 -1.71 9.78
CA GLU A 28 -0.24 -0.75 9.26
C GLU A 28 -0.80 -1.23 7.93
N TYR A 29 -2.13 -1.21 7.79
CA TYR A 29 -2.82 -1.55 6.56
C TYR A 29 -3.34 -0.29 5.88
N TYR A 30 -2.71 0.12 4.79
CA TYR A 30 -3.31 1.14 3.92
C TYR A 30 -4.43 0.49 3.10
N CYS A 31 -5.61 1.10 3.14
CA CYS A 31 -6.72 0.67 2.29
C CYS A 31 -6.42 0.93 0.81
N GLU A 32 -7.30 0.48 -0.07
CA GLU A 32 -7.28 0.93 -1.47
C GLU A 32 -7.42 2.46 -1.53
N MET A 33 -6.95 3.05 -2.62
CA MET A 33 -7.14 4.47 -2.89
C MET A 33 -8.64 4.80 -3.00
N ILE A 34 -9.19 5.51 -2.02
CA ILE A 34 -10.60 5.93 -1.97
C ILE A 34 -10.74 7.24 -2.75
N HIS A 35 -11.60 7.25 -3.76
CA HIS A 35 -11.93 8.47 -4.49
C HIS A 35 -12.91 9.31 -3.64
N ALA A 36 -12.42 10.43 -3.12
CA ALA A 36 -13.16 11.21 -2.12
C ALA A 36 -14.55 11.66 -2.59
N THR A 37 -14.64 12.14 -3.83
CA THR A 37 -15.92 12.51 -4.43
C THR A 37 -16.91 11.36 -4.50
N SER A 38 -16.48 10.16 -4.90
CA SER A 38 -17.36 9.00 -4.99
C SER A 38 -17.87 8.59 -3.62
N LEU A 39 -16.98 8.56 -2.62
CA LEU A 39 -17.37 8.25 -1.24
C LEU A 39 -18.42 9.23 -0.71
N VAL A 40 -18.20 10.54 -0.89
CA VAL A 40 -19.13 11.58 -0.44
C VAL A 40 -20.48 11.52 -1.16
N SER A 41 -20.49 11.09 -2.42
CA SER A 41 -21.71 10.95 -3.22
C SER A 41 -22.50 9.67 -2.90
N GLY A 42 -21.98 8.79 -2.04
CA GLY A 42 -22.65 7.53 -1.69
C GLY A 42 -22.74 6.55 -2.86
N GLY A 43 -21.66 6.39 -3.63
CA GLY A 43 -21.60 5.45 -4.74
C GLY A 43 -21.91 4.00 -4.30
N LYS A 44 -22.53 3.22 -5.17
CA LYS A 44 -23.04 1.85 -4.91
C LYS A 44 -22.06 0.91 -4.21
N PHE A 45 -20.77 1.10 -4.43
CA PHE A 45 -19.73 0.18 -3.96
C PHE A 45 -18.75 0.78 -2.95
N GLU A 46 -18.97 2.04 -2.53
CA GLU A 46 -18.03 2.76 -1.67
C GLU A 46 -17.86 2.10 -0.30
N GLU A 47 -18.88 1.42 0.19
CA GLU A 47 -18.83 0.67 1.45
C GLU A 47 -17.74 -0.41 1.47
N TYR A 48 -17.34 -0.96 0.31
CA TYR A 48 -16.32 -2.00 0.21
C TYR A 48 -14.90 -1.44 0.33
N TYR A 49 -14.70 -0.13 0.07
CA TYR A 49 -13.41 0.54 0.23
C TYR A 49 -13.12 0.95 1.68
N ILE A 50 -14.17 1.07 2.50
CA ILE A 50 -14.08 1.51 3.89
C ILE A 50 -14.25 0.38 4.92
N LYS A 51 -14.10 -0.88 4.52
CA LYS A 51 -14.08 -2.02 5.45
C LYS A 51 -12.85 -1.96 6.36
N THR A 52 -13.05 -2.20 7.65
CA THR A 52 -12.02 -2.04 8.70
C THR A 52 -11.26 -3.32 9.03
N LEU A 53 -11.84 -4.49 8.75
CA LEU A 53 -11.26 -5.78 9.13
C LEU A 53 -9.97 -6.13 8.33
N PRO A 54 -9.11 -7.01 8.88
CA PRO A 54 -9.23 -7.78 10.14
C PRO A 54 -8.78 -7.03 11.40
N GLU A 55 -7.98 -5.97 11.29
CA GLU A 55 -7.38 -5.22 12.41
C GLU A 55 -7.75 -3.73 12.26
N PRO A 56 -8.94 -3.31 12.76
CA PRO A 56 -9.44 -1.94 12.58
C PRO A 56 -8.49 -0.86 13.11
N GLU A 57 -7.79 -1.15 14.20
CA GLU A 57 -6.85 -0.23 14.83
C GLU A 57 -5.58 0.04 14.01
N LYS A 58 -5.27 -0.83 13.04
CA LYS A 58 -4.11 -0.70 12.13
C LYS A 58 -4.46 -0.05 10.79
N MET A 59 -5.71 0.34 10.58
CA MET A 59 -6.14 0.92 9.29
C MET A 59 -5.63 2.34 9.09
N VAL A 60 -5.19 2.61 7.84
CA VAL A 60 -4.86 3.94 7.33
C VAL A 60 -5.72 4.21 6.10
N TRP A 61 -6.51 5.27 6.15
CA TRP A 61 -7.46 5.62 5.10
C TRP A 61 -6.79 6.48 4.03
N GLN A 62 -6.50 5.92 2.87
CA GLN A 62 -5.90 6.71 1.80
C GLN A 62 -6.97 7.36 0.92
N LEU A 63 -6.97 8.69 0.89
CA LEU A 63 -7.87 9.50 0.07
C LEU A 63 -7.16 10.03 -1.18
N THR A 64 -7.90 10.10 -2.28
CA THR A 64 -7.48 10.75 -3.52
C THR A 64 -8.62 11.57 -4.12
N ASP A 65 -8.33 12.79 -4.49
CA ASP A 65 -9.18 13.69 -5.30
C ASP A 65 -8.33 14.90 -5.70
N TYR A 66 -8.81 15.71 -6.62
CA TYR A 66 -8.24 17.03 -6.94
C TYR A 66 -8.95 18.16 -6.20
N ARG A 67 -10.11 17.90 -5.62
CA ARG A 67 -10.98 18.85 -4.90
C ARG A 67 -10.75 18.74 -3.40
N GLU A 68 -10.29 19.83 -2.82
CA GLU A 68 -10.03 19.93 -1.37
C GLU A 68 -11.28 19.64 -0.53
N ASP A 69 -12.44 20.19 -0.94
CA ASP A 69 -13.70 20.02 -0.19
C ASP A 69 -14.21 18.57 -0.21
N ALA A 70 -13.96 17.85 -1.30
CA ALA A 70 -14.28 16.42 -1.36
C ALA A 70 -13.38 15.62 -0.42
N ILE A 71 -12.08 15.93 -0.39
CA ILE A 71 -11.11 15.30 0.53
C ILE A 71 -11.51 15.57 1.98
N GLU A 72 -11.87 16.81 2.33
CA GLU A 72 -12.33 17.18 3.67
C GLU A 72 -13.58 16.38 4.09
N LYS A 73 -14.61 16.35 3.24
CA LYS A 73 -15.86 15.62 3.53
C LYS A 73 -15.63 14.11 3.65
N ALA A 74 -14.84 13.52 2.74
CA ALA A 74 -14.47 12.12 2.80
C ALA A 74 -13.64 11.83 4.06
N GLY A 75 -12.74 12.75 4.43
CA GLY A 75 -11.98 12.67 5.67
C GLY A 75 -12.87 12.58 6.92
N LYS A 76 -13.95 13.36 6.99
CA LYS A 76 -14.93 13.27 8.07
C LYS A 76 -15.58 11.88 8.15
N ILE A 77 -15.95 11.31 7.00
CA ILE A 77 -16.56 9.97 6.95
C ILE A 77 -15.59 8.90 7.47
N VAL A 78 -14.35 8.87 6.94
CA VAL A 78 -13.40 7.81 7.30
C VAL A 78 -12.81 7.99 8.70
N SER A 79 -12.71 9.22 9.21
CA SER A 79 -12.21 9.45 10.57
C SER A 79 -13.13 8.87 11.64
N GLU A 80 -14.44 8.79 11.39
CA GLU A 80 -15.40 8.17 12.32
C GLU A 80 -15.28 6.64 12.39
N LEU A 81 -14.62 6.01 11.42
CA LEU A 81 -14.36 4.57 11.41
C LEU A 81 -13.18 4.16 12.32
N GLY A 82 -12.46 5.13 12.86
CA GLY A 82 -11.24 4.87 13.63
C GLY A 82 -10.03 4.55 12.77
N GLY A 83 -9.14 3.73 13.31
CA GLY A 83 -7.85 3.43 12.69
C GLY A 83 -6.75 4.39 13.14
N ILE A 84 -5.62 4.39 12.43
CA ILE A 84 -4.44 5.20 12.77
C ILE A 84 -4.59 6.64 12.28
N GLY A 85 -5.10 6.81 11.04
CA GLY A 85 -5.17 8.14 10.46
C GLY A 85 -5.56 8.17 8.98
N ILE A 86 -5.45 9.35 8.40
CA ILE A 86 -5.70 9.62 6.98
C ILE A 86 -4.38 9.82 6.25
N ASP A 87 -4.28 9.21 5.08
CA ASP A 87 -3.18 9.41 4.14
C ASP A 87 -3.68 10.09 2.87
N ILE A 88 -2.94 11.09 2.39
CA ILE A 88 -3.26 11.73 1.11
C ILE A 88 -2.40 11.13 0.01
N ASN A 89 -3.07 10.66 -1.06
CA ASN A 89 -2.38 10.14 -2.21
C ASN A 89 -1.80 11.29 -3.06
N MET A 90 -0.48 11.42 -3.05
CA MET A 90 0.28 12.35 -3.87
C MET A 90 1.32 11.62 -4.73
N GLY A 91 1.10 10.31 -4.98
CA GLY A 91 2.08 9.49 -5.67
C GLY A 91 1.52 8.60 -6.79
N CYS A 92 0.21 8.54 -7.00
CA CYS A 92 -0.36 7.73 -8.07
C CYS A 92 -0.03 8.33 -9.45
N PRO A 93 0.70 7.61 -10.33
CA PRO A 93 1.08 8.10 -11.64
C PRO A 93 0.07 7.72 -12.73
N ALA A 94 -1.05 7.07 -12.38
CA ALA A 94 -2.04 6.60 -13.35
C ALA A 94 -2.57 7.77 -14.19
N PRO A 95 -2.58 7.66 -15.53
CA PRO A 95 -2.96 8.78 -16.40
C PRO A 95 -4.34 9.37 -16.09
N ASP A 96 -5.31 8.51 -15.77
CA ASP A 96 -6.68 8.94 -15.50
C ASP A 96 -6.78 9.73 -14.17
N ILE A 97 -6.00 9.33 -13.16
CA ILE A 97 -5.91 10.07 -11.89
C ILE A 97 -5.13 11.38 -12.09
N TYR A 98 -3.97 11.30 -12.76
CA TYR A 98 -3.12 12.48 -12.97
C TYR A 98 -3.82 13.58 -13.78
N LYS A 99 -4.55 13.22 -14.85
CA LYS A 99 -5.28 14.17 -15.71
C LYS A 99 -6.37 14.95 -14.96
N THR A 100 -6.92 14.38 -13.88
CA THR A 100 -7.89 15.10 -13.04
C THR A 100 -7.22 16.13 -12.10
N GLY A 101 -5.90 16.10 -11.96
CA GLY A 101 -5.17 16.92 -10.99
C GLY A 101 -5.02 16.26 -9.61
N ALA A 102 -5.32 14.95 -9.51
CA ALA A 102 -5.15 14.14 -8.30
C ALA A 102 -3.86 13.30 -8.33
N GLY A 103 -3.61 12.55 -7.28
CA GLY A 103 -2.44 11.69 -7.18
C GLY A 103 -1.12 12.46 -7.31
N CYS A 104 -0.23 12.02 -8.18
CA CYS A 104 1.08 12.67 -8.37
C CYS A 104 0.99 14.12 -8.85
N ALA A 105 -0.13 14.55 -9.44
CA ALA A 105 -0.35 15.93 -9.87
C ALA A 105 -0.32 16.93 -8.70
N TRP A 106 -0.63 16.49 -7.48
CA TRP A 106 -0.51 17.33 -6.28
C TRP A 106 0.92 17.85 -6.06
N MET A 107 1.93 17.11 -6.48
CA MET A 107 3.33 17.52 -6.34
C MET A 107 3.73 18.68 -7.29
N SER A 108 2.89 18.98 -8.28
CA SER A 108 3.11 20.08 -9.24
C SER A 108 2.16 21.26 -9.01
N LYS A 109 1.25 21.18 -8.04
CA LYS A 109 0.34 22.29 -7.70
C LYS A 109 1.06 23.39 -6.93
N PRO A 110 0.49 24.62 -6.92
CA PRO A 110 0.95 25.68 -6.04
C PRO A 110 0.98 25.23 -4.58
N HIS A 111 2.03 25.58 -3.87
CA HIS A 111 2.21 25.22 -2.46
C HIS A 111 1.04 25.67 -1.57
N SER A 112 0.41 26.79 -1.89
CA SER A 112 -0.77 27.30 -1.17
C SER A 112 -1.99 26.37 -1.30
N GLU A 113 -2.19 25.73 -2.45
CA GLU A 113 -3.28 24.75 -2.62
C GLU A 113 -3.02 23.49 -1.80
N VAL A 114 -1.77 22.99 -1.83
CA VAL A 114 -1.38 21.83 -1.02
C VAL A 114 -1.59 22.12 0.47
N ALA A 115 -1.15 23.30 0.94
CA ALA A 115 -1.32 23.73 2.32
C ALA A 115 -2.81 23.86 2.70
N SER A 116 -3.63 24.47 1.84
CA SER A 116 -5.07 24.63 2.06
C SER A 116 -5.75 23.26 2.26
N MET A 117 -5.50 22.31 1.38
CA MET A 117 -6.06 20.96 1.47
C MET A 117 -5.64 20.27 2.76
N LEU A 118 -4.34 20.30 3.11
CA LEU A 118 -3.83 19.64 4.31
C LEU A 118 -4.39 20.24 5.59
N LYS A 119 -4.55 21.56 5.67
CA LYS A 119 -5.21 22.24 6.81
C LYS A 119 -6.63 21.74 7.05
N LYS A 120 -7.40 21.55 5.99
CA LYS A 120 -8.76 20.99 6.08
C LYS A 120 -8.75 19.58 6.65
N VAL A 121 -7.87 18.70 6.15
CA VAL A 121 -7.76 17.32 6.66
C VAL A 121 -7.25 17.31 8.10
N LYS A 122 -6.27 18.14 8.44
CA LYS A 122 -5.77 18.28 9.82
C LYS A 122 -6.90 18.69 10.77
N SER A 123 -7.70 19.67 10.40
CA SER A 123 -8.86 20.09 11.19
C SER A 123 -9.86 18.96 11.40
N VAL A 124 -10.10 18.11 10.40
CA VAL A 124 -10.96 16.92 10.53
C VAL A 124 -10.38 15.97 11.58
N LEU A 125 -9.08 15.67 11.51
CA LEU A 125 -8.43 14.76 12.45
C LEU A 125 -8.37 15.29 13.88
N GLU A 126 -8.17 16.59 14.07
CA GLU A 126 -8.20 17.25 15.37
C GLU A 126 -9.59 17.15 16.04
N ASN A 127 -10.64 17.30 15.24
CA ASN A 127 -12.03 17.25 15.71
C ASN A 127 -12.63 15.82 15.75
N SER A 128 -11.96 14.79 15.22
CA SER A 128 -12.42 13.40 15.29
C SER A 128 -12.49 12.93 16.73
N THR A 129 -13.51 12.14 17.07
CA THR A 129 -13.68 11.54 18.40
C THR A 129 -13.00 10.19 18.54
N THR A 130 -12.48 9.64 17.44
CA THR A 130 -11.88 8.30 17.37
C THR A 130 -10.36 8.32 17.52
N SER A 131 -9.73 7.15 17.39
CA SER A 131 -8.26 6.99 17.32
C SER A 131 -7.62 7.54 16.04
N CYS A 132 -8.43 7.88 15.03
CA CYS A 132 -7.95 8.38 13.74
C CYS A 132 -7.38 9.80 13.86
N LYS A 133 -6.07 9.91 14.13
CA LYS A 133 -5.42 11.20 14.47
C LYS A 133 -4.24 11.57 13.58
N ARG A 134 -3.63 10.60 12.89
CA ARG A 134 -2.43 10.83 12.09
C ARG A 134 -2.76 11.39 10.70
N LEU A 135 -2.07 12.46 10.31
CA LEU A 135 -2.01 12.90 8.91
C LEU A 135 -0.73 12.39 8.27
N SER A 136 -0.86 11.68 7.16
CA SER A 136 0.26 11.19 6.35
C SER A 136 0.09 11.52 4.87
N CYS A 137 1.19 11.51 4.12
CA CYS A 137 1.18 11.66 2.67
C CYS A 137 2.06 10.59 2.01
N LYS A 138 1.52 9.94 0.99
CA LYS A 138 2.29 9.03 0.15
C LYS A 138 2.68 9.73 -1.14
N ILE A 139 3.99 9.95 -1.33
CA ILE A 139 4.56 10.75 -2.40
C ILE A 139 5.50 9.94 -3.30
N ARG A 140 5.90 10.54 -4.42
CA ARG A 140 7.03 10.14 -5.28
C ARG A 140 8.11 11.22 -5.27
N LEU A 141 9.09 11.09 -6.18
CA LEU A 141 10.11 12.13 -6.39
C LEU A 141 9.59 13.32 -7.21
N GLY A 142 8.36 13.25 -7.72
CA GLY A 142 7.79 14.27 -8.60
C GLY A 142 7.92 13.93 -10.08
N GLU A 143 8.13 14.95 -10.90
CA GLU A 143 8.21 14.86 -12.36
C GLU A 143 9.65 14.58 -12.85
N GLU A 144 9.88 14.67 -14.17
CA GLU A 144 11.19 14.41 -14.78
C GLU A 144 12.26 15.44 -14.39
N ASP A 145 11.83 16.67 -14.08
CA ASP A 145 12.69 17.76 -13.62
C ASP A 145 12.99 17.69 -12.11
N PHE A 146 12.90 16.48 -11.54
CA PHE A 146 13.19 16.23 -10.14
C PHE A 146 14.57 16.73 -9.75
N THR A 147 14.62 17.46 -8.64
CA THR A 147 15.83 17.71 -7.86
C THR A 147 15.55 17.43 -6.38
N ILE A 148 16.60 17.17 -5.60
CA ILE A 148 16.42 16.86 -4.19
C ILE A 148 15.91 18.08 -3.40
N GLU A 149 16.27 19.28 -3.82
CA GLU A 149 15.82 20.55 -3.22
C GLU A 149 14.33 20.75 -3.42
N LYS A 150 13.79 20.41 -4.60
CA LYS A 150 12.34 20.44 -4.84
C LYS A 150 11.59 19.47 -3.93
N LEU A 151 12.13 18.27 -3.71
CA LEU A 151 11.55 17.30 -2.78
C LEU A 151 11.56 17.84 -1.35
N PHE A 152 12.68 18.40 -0.90
CA PHE A 152 12.79 18.97 0.44
C PHE A 152 11.81 20.13 0.64
N ALA A 153 11.76 21.08 -0.29
CA ALA A 153 10.82 22.19 -0.24
C ALA A 153 9.35 21.72 -0.20
N TYR A 154 9.02 20.68 -0.96
CA TYR A 154 7.69 20.09 -0.92
C TYR A 154 7.38 19.44 0.44
N CYS A 155 8.32 18.65 0.97
CA CYS A 155 8.17 18.02 2.29
C CYS A 155 8.07 19.05 3.43
N ASP A 156 8.72 20.21 3.31
CA ASP A 156 8.58 21.31 4.28
C ASP A 156 7.13 21.79 4.39
N ILE A 157 6.42 21.87 3.25
CA ILE A 157 5.00 22.23 3.26
C ILE A 157 4.17 21.16 3.96
N LEU A 158 4.44 19.89 3.65
CA LEU A 158 3.74 18.78 4.30
C LEU A 158 3.90 18.88 5.83
N VAL A 159 5.13 19.05 6.30
CA VAL A 159 5.45 19.14 7.73
C VAL A 159 4.82 20.38 8.38
N SER A 160 4.90 21.56 7.74
CA SER A 160 4.30 22.81 8.27
C SER A 160 2.79 22.70 8.45
N GLU A 161 2.12 21.89 7.61
CA GLU A 161 0.67 21.67 7.70
C GLU A 161 0.30 20.45 8.57
N GLY A 162 1.26 19.88 9.31
CA GLY A 162 1.01 18.87 10.34
C GLY A 162 1.06 17.43 9.86
N VAL A 163 1.63 17.17 8.68
CA VAL A 163 1.96 15.81 8.26
C VAL A 163 3.06 15.25 9.16
N THR A 164 2.80 14.10 9.79
CA THR A 164 3.75 13.45 10.71
C THR A 164 4.35 12.18 10.15
N GLN A 165 3.82 11.64 9.05
CA GLN A 165 4.41 10.51 8.34
C GLN A 165 4.43 10.77 6.83
N ILE A 166 5.59 10.61 6.22
CA ILE A 166 5.79 10.70 4.77
C ILE A 166 6.23 9.33 4.25
N VAL A 167 5.46 8.78 3.30
CA VAL A 167 5.83 7.55 2.60
C VAL A 167 6.41 7.92 1.24
N LEU A 168 7.71 7.73 1.06
CA LEU A 168 8.40 8.05 -0.18
C LEU A 168 8.59 6.81 -1.05
N HIS A 169 8.02 6.84 -2.28
CA HIS A 169 8.37 5.93 -3.35
C HIS A 169 9.42 6.61 -4.25
N PRO A 170 10.72 6.27 -4.13
CA PRO A 170 11.80 7.06 -4.72
C PRO A 170 11.99 6.76 -6.22
N ARG A 171 10.95 7.03 -6.97
CA ARG A 171 10.87 7.07 -8.45
C ARG A 171 10.10 8.30 -8.88
N THR A 172 10.46 8.88 -10.02
CA THR A 172 9.64 9.92 -10.65
C THR A 172 8.35 9.35 -11.25
N ARG A 173 7.42 10.19 -11.65
CA ARG A 173 6.15 9.77 -12.24
C ARG A 173 6.34 8.89 -13.48
N LYS A 174 7.22 9.28 -14.41
CA LYS A 174 7.43 8.58 -15.67
C LYS A 174 8.28 7.31 -15.57
N GLU A 175 9.11 7.17 -14.54
CA GLU A 175 9.95 5.97 -14.36
C GLU A 175 9.15 4.69 -14.10
N LYS A 176 7.89 4.79 -13.69
CA LYS A 176 7.00 3.64 -13.42
C LYS A 176 7.72 2.59 -12.54
N TYR A 177 7.91 1.36 -13.09
CA TYR A 177 8.60 0.25 -12.40
C TYR A 177 9.85 -0.24 -13.14
N THR A 178 10.26 0.42 -14.21
CA THR A 178 11.40 0.02 -15.06
C THR A 178 12.75 0.23 -14.38
N ARG A 179 12.88 1.25 -13.55
CA ARG A 179 14.08 1.48 -12.73
C ARG A 179 13.87 0.94 -11.31
N LYS A 180 14.96 0.56 -10.63
CA LYS A 180 14.92 0.26 -9.19
C LYS A 180 14.61 1.51 -8.39
N ALA A 181 13.99 1.34 -7.22
CA ALA A 181 13.77 2.42 -6.27
C ALA A 181 15.12 2.95 -5.76
N ARG A 182 15.28 4.27 -5.71
CA ARG A 182 16.54 4.95 -5.33
C ARG A 182 16.52 5.29 -3.84
N TRP A 183 16.84 4.30 -3.02
CA TRP A 183 16.78 4.40 -1.57
C TRP A 183 17.69 5.48 -0.97
N GLU A 184 18.69 5.93 -1.73
CA GLU A 184 19.55 7.05 -1.38
C GLU A 184 18.76 8.35 -1.12
N TYR A 185 17.69 8.58 -1.89
CA TYR A 185 16.83 9.74 -1.68
C TYR A 185 15.92 9.60 -0.45
N VAL A 186 15.60 8.36 -0.06
CA VAL A 186 14.88 8.13 1.21
C VAL A 186 15.78 8.52 2.38
N ASN A 187 17.06 8.12 2.34
CA ASN A 187 18.03 8.48 3.37
C ASN A 187 18.24 10.00 3.47
N GLN A 188 18.45 10.65 2.32
CA GLN A 188 18.62 12.11 2.27
C GLN A 188 17.41 12.85 2.85
N LEU A 189 16.19 12.37 2.57
CA LEU A 189 14.98 12.94 3.17
C LEU A 189 14.92 12.74 4.68
N CYS A 190 15.29 11.54 5.18
CA CYS A 190 15.35 11.27 6.61
C CYS A 190 16.32 12.22 7.32
N GLU A 191 17.52 12.37 6.79
CA GLU A 191 18.55 13.25 7.35
C GLU A 191 18.11 14.71 7.32
N TYR A 192 17.55 15.17 6.19
CA TYR A 192 17.05 16.52 6.05
C TYR A 192 15.98 16.85 7.09
N LEU A 193 14.95 16.02 7.20
CA LEU A 193 13.84 16.26 8.12
C LEU A 193 14.28 16.18 9.59
N LYS A 194 15.15 15.24 9.93
CA LYS A 194 15.71 15.09 11.28
C LYS A 194 16.52 16.33 11.69
N ASN A 195 17.33 16.88 10.77
CA ASN A 195 18.15 18.04 11.04
C ASN A 195 17.33 19.33 11.11
N LYS A 196 16.34 19.47 10.24
CA LYS A 196 15.51 20.69 10.17
C LYS A 196 14.44 20.77 11.25
N TYR A 197 13.89 19.62 11.62
CA TYR A 197 12.76 19.51 12.58
C TYR A 197 13.08 18.56 13.75
N PRO A 198 14.17 18.80 14.52
CA PRO A 198 14.67 17.83 15.51
C PRO A 198 13.72 17.58 16.69
N THR A 199 12.75 18.47 16.91
CA THR A 199 11.76 18.36 17.99
C THR A 199 10.47 17.67 17.57
N LEU A 200 10.27 17.45 16.26
CA LEU A 200 9.07 16.79 15.72
C LEU A 200 9.32 15.28 15.57
N ASN A 201 8.35 14.48 16.00
CA ASN A 201 8.39 13.03 15.80
C ASN A 201 7.92 12.68 14.37
N LEU A 202 8.71 13.06 13.38
CA LEU A 202 8.43 12.78 11.97
C LEU A 202 8.84 11.36 11.61
N GLN A 203 8.00 10.68 10.85
CA GLN A 203 8.28 9.33 10.37
C GLN A 203 8.46 9.33 8.85
N VAL A 204 9.54 8.74 8.37
CA VAL A 204 9.80 8.51 6.96
C VAL A 204 9.76 7.02 6.69
N ILE A 205 8.91 6.62 5.76
CA ILE A 205 8.71 5.25 5.33
C ILE A 205 9.21 5.11 3.89
N GLY A 206 10.09 4.15 3.65
CA GLY A 206 10.58 3.85 2.30
C GLY A 206 9.68 2.83 1.59
N ASN A 207 9.45 3.03 0.28
CA ASN A 207 8.61 2.12 -0.52
C ASN A 207 9.25 1.77 -1.85
N GLY A 208 9.22 0.51 -2.22
CA GLY A 208 9.54 0.02 -3.57
C GLY A 208 10.79 -0.85 -3.68
N SER A 209 10.74 -1.80 -4.60
CA SER A 209 11.81 -2.78 -4.91
C SER A 209 12.18 -3.70 -3.75
N ILE A 210 11.23 -4.08 -2.90
CA ILE A 210 11.40 -5.05 -1.82
C ILE A 210 10.55 -6.28 -2.17
N PHE A 211 11.20 -7.41 -2.42
CA PHE A 211 10.56 -8.70 -2.76
C PHE A 211 11.03 -9.85 -1.87
N THR A 212 12.09 -9.64 -1.10
CA THR A 212 12.68 -10.60 -0.17
C THR A 212 13.16 -9.92 1.10
N LEU A 213 13.54 -10.70 2.11
CA LEU A 213 14.22 -10.19 3.32
C LEU A 213 15.54 -9.49 2.96
N GLU A 214 16.29 -10.07 2.02
CA GLU A 214 17.58 -9.52 1.58
C GLU A 214 17.41 -8.14 0.93
N ASP A 215 16.33 -7.95 0.11
CA ASP A 215 15.95 -6.64 -0.43
C ASP A 215 15.63 -5.63 0.69
N ALA A 216 14.90 -6.09 1.72
CA ALA A 216 14.56 -5.25 2.87
C ALA A 216 15.82 -4.81 3.63
N ILE A 217 16.72 -5.75 3.95
CA ILE A 217 18.00 -5.46 4.62
C ILE A 217 18.85 -4.51 3.78
N SER A 218 18.99 -4.79 2.47
CA SER A 218 19.75 -3.92 1.55
C SER A 218 19.17 -2.51 1.49
N SER A 219 17.84 -2.37 1.49
CA SER A 219 17.15 -1.08 1.45
C SER A 219 17.33 -0.30 2.76
N ILE A 220 17.22 -0.98 3.90
CA ILE A 220 17.45 -0.40 5.22
C ILE A 220 18.91 0.06 5.38
N ASN A 221 19.88 -0.74 4.89
CA ASN A 221 21.29 -0.35 4.93
C ASN A 221 21.60 0.92 4.11
N LYS A 222 20.85 1.17 3.04
CA LYS A 222 20.93 2.41 2.24
C LYS A 222 20.24 3.61 2.90
N ALA A 223 19.30 3.36 3.79
CA ALA A 223 18.54 4.38 4.50
C ALA A 223 18.36 4.00 5.98
N PRO A 224 19.44 4.01 6.78
CA PRO A 224 19.45 3.47 8.14
C PRO A 224 18.57 4.25 9.14
N ASN A 225 18.22 5.48 8.81
CA ASN A 225 17.41 6.35 9.67
C ASN A 225 15.91 6.28 9.42
N ILE A 226 15.42 5.38 8.54
CA ILE A 226 14.00 5.23 8.26
C ILE A 226 13.23 4.63 9.45
N ASN A 227 11.96 4.95 9.53
CA ASN A 227 11.06 4.44 10.57
C ASN A 227 10.35 3.15 10.16
N GLY A 228 10.28 2.87 8.86
CA GLY A 228 9.63 1.67 8.34
C GLY A 228 9.78 1.50 6.84
N ILE A 229 9.32 0.36 6.37
CA ILE A 229 9.28 0.00 4.96
C ILE A 229 7.85 -0.38 4.56
N MET A 230 7.47 -0.03 3.33
CA MET A 230 6.15 -0.33 2.79
C MET A 230 6.25 -1.33 1.65
N LEU A 231 5.52 -2.44 1.77
CA LEU A 231 5.45 -3.50 0.78
C LEU A 231 4.22 -3.32 -0.12
N GLY A 232 4.40 -3.48 -1.41
CA GLY A 232 3.32 -3.44 -2.40
C GLY A 232 3.12 -4.79 -3.06
N ARG A 233 3.52 -4.93 -4.32
CA ARG A 233 3.30 -6.13 -5.15
C ARG A 233 3.84 -7.42 -4.54
N SER A 234 4.94 -7.33 -3.83
CA SER A 234 5.50 -8.47 -3.10
C SER A 234 4.57 -9.03 -2.02
N ALA A 235 3.76 -8.17 -1.38
CA ALA A 235 2.76 -8.60 -0.39
C ALA A 235 1.58 -9.39 -1.00
N ILE A 236 1.36 -9.25 -2.31
CA ILE A 236 0.36 -10.04 -3.03
C ILE A 236 0.94 -11.40 -3.42
N GLN A 237 2.15 -11.39 -3.94
CA GLN A 237 2.91 -12.59 -4.29
C GLN A 237 3.18 -13.47 -3.08
N LYS A 238 3.61 -12.83 -1.97
CA LYS A 238 4.06 -13.47 -0.72
C LYS A 238 3.42 -12.81 0.49
N PRO A 239 2.15 -13.11 0.84
CA PRO A 239 1.50 -12.49 1.99
C PRO A 239 2.22 -12.71 3.32
N TRP A 240 3.00 -13.77 3.43
CA TRP A 240 3.86 -14.11 4.58
C TRP A 240 5.14 -13.25 4.68
N LEU A 241 5.46 -12.46 3.66
CA LEU A 241 6.71 -11.69 3.61
C LEU A 241 6.84 -10.69 4.76
N PHE A 242 5.73 -10.17 5.29
CA PHE A 242 5.76 -9.33 6.49
C PHE A 242 6.32 -10.08 7.71
N LYS A 243 5.84 -11.30 7.93
CA LYS A 243 6.31 -12.16 9.03
C LYS A 243 7.78 -12.54 8.85
N GLU A 244 8.16 -12.89 7.63
CA GLU A 244 9.53 -13.25 7.28
C GLU A 244 10.51 -12.10 7.51
N ILE A 245 10.16 -10.88 7.06
CA ILE A 245 10.99 -9.68 7.26
C ILE A 245 11.04 -9.33 8.76
N SER A 246 9.91 -9.36 9.47
CA SER A 246 9.88 -9.08 10.90
C SER A 246 10.80 -10.00 11.67
N ALA A 247 10.70 -11.31 11.48
CA ALA A 247 11.55 -12.29 12.14
C ALA A 247 13.02 -12.09 11.80
N GLY A 248 13.35 -11.89 10.50
CA GLY A 248 14.73 -11.67 10.07
C GLY A 248 15.37 -10.42 10.65
N LEU A 249 14.64 -9.31 10.73
CA LEU A 249 15.13 -8.07 11.33
C LEU A 249 15.32 -8.17 12.84
N ASN A 250 14.47 -8.92 13.51
CA ASN A 250 14.55 -9.16 14.96
C ASN A 250 15.49 -10.31 15.34
N LYS A 251 16.03 -11.03 14.36
CA LYS A 251 16.84 -12.24 14.55
C LYS A 251 16.08 -13.33 15.33
N GLU A 252 14.80 -13.45 15.08
CA GLU A 252 13.93 -14.47 15.64
C GLU A 252 13.96 -15.71 14.74
N SER A 253 13.88 -16.91 15.34
CA SER A 253 13.66 -18.13 14.56
C SER A 253 12.28 -18.11 13.94
N LEU A 254 12.18 -18.56 12.70
CA LEU A 254 10.92 -18.65 11.98
C LEU A 254 10.83 -20.00 11.27
N GLU A 255 9.75 -20.71 11.54
CA GLU A 255 9.34 -21.89 10.81
C GLU A 255 7.94 -21.65 10.25
N LEU A 256 7.82 -21.63 8.92
CA LEU A 256 6.54 -21.50 8.23
C LEU A 256 6.43 -22.57 7.15
N GLU A 257 5.28 -23.22 7.12
CA GLU A 257 4.83 -24.04 6.00
C GLU A 257 3.67 -23.37 5.30
N ILE A 258 3.79 -23.13 4.00
CA ILE A 258 2.79 -22.41 3.21
C ILE A 258 2.30 -23.34 2.08
N ASP A 259 1.05 -23.77 2.16
CA ASP A 259 0.37 -24.46 1.07
C ASP A 259 -0.19 -23.44 0.08
N LEU A 260 0.45 -23.28 -1.07
CA LEU A 260 0.07 -22.29 -2.08
C LEU A 260 -1.28 -22.58 -2.72
N LEU A 261 -1.69 -23.87 -2.84
CA LEU A 261 -3.03 -24.20 -3.33
C LEU A 261 -4.10 -23.68 -2.37
N ASN A 262 -3.97 -23.98 -1.08
CA ASN A 262 -4.92 -23.54 -0.06
C ASN A 262 -4.92 -22.01 0.07
N LEU A 263 -3.76 -21.37 -0.01
CA LEU A 263 -3.65 -19.91 0.00
C LEU A 263 -4.46 -19.24 -1.12
N ALA A 264 -4.40 -19.78 -2.33
CA ALA A 264 -5.16 -19.23 -3.46
C ALA A 264 -6.68 -19.49 -3.32
N ILE A 265 -7.07 -20.69 -2.85
CA ILE A 265 -8.48 -21.04 -2.58
C ILE A 265 -9.06 -20.11 -1.50
N ASP A 266 -8.34 -19.95 -0.41
CA ASP A 266 -8.73 -19.07 0.71
C ASP A 266 -8.91 -17.63 0.25
N PHE A 267 -7.98 -17.11 -0.58
CA PHE A 267 -8.12 -15.77 -1.13
C PHE A 267 -9.38 -15.63 -1.99
N MET A 268 -9.66 -16.61 -2.87
CA MET A 268 -10.87 -16.56 -3.71
C MET A 268 -12.15 -16.62 -2.86
N GLN A 269 -12.17 -17.40 -1.78
CA GLN A 269 -13.30 -17.46 -0.83
C GLN A 269 -13.46 -16.13 -0.10
N ASP A 270 -12.36 -15.54 0.39
CA ASP A 270 -12.38 -14.22 1.02
C ASP A 270 -12.92 -13.14 0.07
N ILE A 271 -12.61 -13.21 -1.24
CA ILE A 271 -13.20 -12.31 -2.24
C ILE A 271 -14.72 -12.47 -2.30
N GLN A 272 -15.23 -13.70 -2.31
CA GLN A 272 -16.69 -13.93 -2.37
C GLN A 272 -17.42 -13.40 -1.13
N VAL A 273 -16.77 -13.46 0.03
CA VAL A 273 -17.35 -12.97 1.30
C VAL A 273 -17.21 -11.45 1.44
N CYS A 274 -16.06 -10.88 1.06
CA CYS A 274 -15.72 -9.50 1.38
C CYS A 274 -16.02 -8.50 0.25
N GLN A 275 -16.36 -8.97 -0.95
CA GLN A 275 -16.52 -8.12 -2.12
C GLN A 275 -17.84 -8.39 -2.85
N PRO A 276 -18.41 -7.38 -3.51
CA PRO A 276 -19.59 -7.57 -4.34
C PRO A 276 -19.23 -8.41 -5.56
N GLN A 277 -20.21 -9.13 -6.09
CA GLN A 277 -20.01 -10.05 -7.21
C GLN A 277 -19.42 -9.38 -8.44
N GLU A 278 -19.76 -8.13 -8.69
CA GLU A 278 -19.26 -7.31 -9.79
C GLU A 278 -17.72 -7.11 -9.74
N PHE A 279 -17.10 -7.27 -8.56
CA PHE A 279 -15.66 -7.10 -8.38
C PHE A 279 -14.88 -8.43 -8.40
N TRP A 280 -15.52 -9.57 -8.22
CA TRP A 280 -14.83 -10.86 -8.07
C TRP A 280 -13.84 -11.13 -9.19
N LYS A 281 -14.29 -11.05 -10.44
CA LYS A 281 -13.46 -11.28 -11.61
C LYS A 281 -12.18 -10.44 -11.60
N THR A 282 -12.34 -9.13 -11.52
CA THR A 282 -11.20 -8.21 -11.62
C THR A 282 -10.23 -8.35 -10.46
N ARG A 283 -10.72 -8.58 -9.24
CA ARG A 283 -9.88 -8.71 -8.05
C ARG A 283 -9.14 -10.05 -8.02
N ILE A 284 -9.79 -11.13 -8.39
CA ILE A 284 -9.16 -12.47 -8.51
C ILE A 284 -8.10 -12.46 -9.61
N GLN A 285 -8.42 -11.91 -10.79
CA GLN A 285 -7.44 -11.81 -11.88
C GLN A 285 -6.22 -10.97 -11.49
N ARG A 286 -6.43 -9.85 -10.77
CA ARG A 286 -5.34 -9.00 -10.28
C ARG A 286 -4.45 -9.71 -9.27
N PHE A 287 -5.01 -10.53 -8.39
CA PHE A 287 -4.24 -11.37 -7.48
C PHE A 287 -3.37 -12.37 -8.24
N PHE A 288 -3.94 -13.11 -9.17
CA PHE A 288 -3.22 -14.13 -9.92
C PHE A 288 -2.08 -13.59 -10.78
N ILE A 289 -2.13 -12.32 -11.22
CA ILE A 289 -1.01 -11.67 -11.91
C ILE A 289 0.29 -11.73 -11.09
N TYR A 290 0.19 -11.57 -9.78
CA TYR A 290 1.36 -11.57 -8.87
C TYR A 290 1.57 -12.92 -8.18
N TYR A 291 0.51 -13.59 -7.81
CA TYR A 291 0.59 -14.92 -7.19
C TYR A 291 1.33 -15.92 -8.09
N CYS A 292 1.06 -15.90 -9.38
CA CYS A 292 1.70 -16.82 -10.33
C CYS A 292 3.21 -16.58 -10.51
N ASP A 293 3.74 -15.45 -10.08
CA ASP A 293 5.19 -15.19 -10.09
C ASP A 293 5.98 -16.07 -9.08
N ASN A 294 5.29 -16.87 -8.26
CA ASN A 294 5.91 -17.89 -7.40
C ASN A 294 6.32 -19.19 -8.14
N PHE A 295 5.88 -19.42 -9.36
CA PHE A 295 5.97 -20.71 -10.04
C PHE A 295 6.86 -20.71 -11.28
N GLN A 296 7.49 -21.85 -11.57
CA GLN A 296 8.32 -22.04 -12.75
C GLN A 296 7.53 -21.82 -14.05
N PHE A 297 6.33 -22.38 -14.11
CA PHE A 297 5.42 -22.17 -15.25
C PHE A 297 4.34 -21.13 -14.98
N GLY A 298 4.68 -20.11 -14.16
CA GLY A 298 3.74 -19.10 -13.67
C GLY A 298 3.02 -18.32 -14.78
N ASN A 299 3.68 -18.06 -15.92
CA ASN A 299 3.03 -17.40 -17.06
C ASN A 299 1.95 -18.26 -17.71
N TYR A 300 2.17 -19.57 -17.81
CA TYR A 300 1.16 -20.51 -18.29
C TYR A 300 -0.02 -20.57 -17.33
N LEU A 301 0.24 -20.82 -16.04
CA LEU A 301 -0.79 -20.87 -15.01
C LEU A 301 -1.62 -19.57 -14.96
N LYS A 302 -0.95 -18.43 -15.00
CA LYS A 302 -1.59 -17.11 -15.05
C LYS A 302 -2.55 -16.98 -16.23
N SER A 303 -2.10 -17.37 -17.43
CA SER A 303 -2.95 -17.34 -18.62
C SER A 303 -4.20 -18.21 -18.45
N GLN A 304 -4.07 -19.41 -17.88
CA GLN A 304 -5.22 -20.29 -17.64
C GLN A 304 -6.19 -19.65 -16.63
N LEU A 305 -5.69 -19.11 -15.50
CA LEU A 305 -6.52 -18.54 -14.44
C LEU A 305 -7.22 -17.23 -14.85
N ILE A 306 -6.58 -16.41 -15.70
CA ILE A 306 -7.16 -15.13 -16.15
C ILE A 306 -8.22 -15.35 -17.23
N ASN A 307 -8.02 -16.31 -18.12
CA ASN A 307 -8.93 -16.56 -19.25
C ASN A 307 -10.14 -17.44 -18.88
N ASN A 308 -10.11 -18.09 -17.72
CA ASN A 308 -11.20 -18.95 -17.24
C ASN A 308 -11.76 -18.39 -15.94
N GLU A 309 -13.05 -18.12 -15.92
CA GLU A 309 -13.75 -17.49 -14.82
C GLU A 309 -14.54 -18.49 -13.98
N GLY A 310 -14.73 -18.16 -12.73
CA GLY A 310 -15.54 -18.94 -11.80
C GLY A 310 -14.69 -19.72 -10.81
N PHE A 311 -15.15 -19.73 -9.57
CA PHE A 311 -14.44 -20.31 -8.44
C PHE A 311 -14.04 -21.77 -8.68
N GLU A 312 -15.00 -22.63 -9.06
CA GLU A 312 -14.75 -24.06 -9.26
C GLU A 312 -13.81 -24.34 -10.44
N VAL A 313 -13.92 -23.54 -11.52
CA VAL A 313 -13.04 -23.68 -12.69
C VAL A 313 -11.61 -23.29 -12.33
N GLN A 314 -11.42 -22.17 -11.67
CA GLN A 314 -10.08 -21.70 -11.27
C GLN A 314 -9.47 -22.61 -10.19
N LYS A 315 -10.28 -23.12 -9.26
CA LYS A 315 -9.86 -24.13 -8.29
C LYS A 315 -9.35 -25.38 -8.98
N LYS A 316 -10.10 -25.91 -9.95
CA LYS A 316 -9.68 -27.09 -10.71
C LYS A 316 -8.38 -26.86 -11.48
N ILE A 317 -8.20 -25.70 -12.10
CA ILE A 317 -6.94 -25.32 -12.77
C ILE A 317 -5.75 -25.35 -11.80
N LEU A 318 -5.93 -24.82 -10.58
CA LEU A 318 -4.91 -24.85 -9.54
C LEU A 318 -4.59 -26.28 -9.08
N GLU A 319 -5.62 -27.09 -8.82
CA GLU A 319 -5.46 -28.49 -8.44
C GLU A 319 -4.70 -29.27 -9.51
N ASP A 320 -5.09 -29.16 -10.79
CA ASP A 320 -4.42 -29.84 -11.93
C ASP A 320 -2.96 -29.34 -12.10
N TYR A 321 -2.67 -28.08 -11.80
CA TYR A 321 -1.30 -27.55 -11.81
C TYR A 321 -0.45 -28.22 -10.73
N PHE A 322 -0.92 -28.25 -9.49
CA PHE A 322 -0.16 -28.82 -8.38
C PHE A 322 -0.12 -30.36 -8.40
N GLU A 323 -1.04 -31.02 -9.08
CA GLU A 323 -0.92 -32.44 -9.36
C GLU A 323 0.29 -32.74 -10.29
N LYS A 324 0.53 -31.85 -11.27
CA LYS A 324 1.68 -31.95 -12.20
C LYS A 324 2.98 -31.42 -11.62
N MET A 325 2.90 -30.47 -10.70
CA MET A 325 4.03 -29.73 -10.07
C MET A 325 3.96 -29.79 -8.54
N PRO A 326 3.92 -30.99 -7.93
CA PRO A 326 3.69 -31.13 -6.48
C PRO A 326 4.79 -30.47 -5.63
N GLN A 327 6.02 -30.36 -6.16
CA GLN A 327 7.15 -29.72 -5.47
C GLN A 327 6.98 -28.19 -5.31
N GLU A 328 6.07 -27.57 -6.07
CA GLU A 328 5.81 -26.13 -5.98
C GLU A 328 4.66 -25.78 -5.04
N ARG A 329 3.94 -26.79 -4.51
CA ARG A 329 2.76 -26.58 -3.68
C ARG A 329 3.10 -26.07 -2.28
N ILE A 330 4.13 -26.65 -1.66
CA ILE A 330 4.51 -26.34 -0.27
C ILE A 330 5.81 -25.55 -0.26
N ILE A 331 5.78 -24.36 0.35
CA ILE A 331 6.98 -23.57 0.65
C ILE A 331 7.32 -23.79 2.12
N GLN A 332 8.57 -24.15 2.39
CA GLN A 332 9.14 -24.22 3.73
C GLN A 332 10.08 -23.04 3.93
N ILE A 333 9.88 -22.26 4.98
CA ILE A 333 10.76 -21.17 5.39
C ILE A 333 11.33 -21.52 6.75
N HIS A 334 12.64 -21.67 6.79
CA HIS A 334 13.43 -21.92 8.02
C HIS A 334 14.44 -20.78 8.17
N ARG A 335 14.38 -20.06 9.26
CA ARG A 335 15.31 -18.97 9.56
C ARG A 335 15.71 -18.98 11.04
#